data_df50d8ea45c64c125130287381ce03bb
#
_entry.id   df50d8ea45c64c125130287381ce03bb
#
_cell.length_a   1.000
_cell.length_b   1.000
_cell.length_c   1.000
_cell.angle_alpha   90.00
_cell.angle_beta   90.00
_cell.angle_gamma   90.00
#
_symmetry.space_group_name_H-M   'P 1'
#
loop_
_entity.id
_entity.type
_entity.pdbx_description
1 polymer ?
#
loop_
_entity_poly.entity_id
_entity_poly.type
_entity_poly.pdbx_seq_one_letter_code
_entity_poly.pdbx_strand_id
1 'polypeptide(L)'
;LSQTTDLTAATVVIEKGGELYVFAKFWLPAEKIDEASQRDGLPYNIYIQRGFLEPSGDNFVDYHDCYKWITNLIEELEILPLMIGYDRYSAQYLIQDLERYGARTDDVYQGDNLWGVLQEVEGLMKDGKVHCGDNDLLKVHFLNAAIKMSVERGRGKLVKLNASSHIDGMAALADAFCVRQKWYDEIGERLRNES
;
A
#
# COMPACT_ATOMS: atom_id res chain seq x y z
N LEU A 1 -17.01 7.53 4.19
CA LEU A 1 -16.13 6.64 4.95
C LEU A 1 -16.67 5.23 4.76
N SER A 2 -16.05 4.42 3.94
CA SER A 2 -16.18 3.00 4.16
C SER A 2 -15.44 2.74 5.47
N GLN A 3 -16.17 2.61 6.56
CA GLN A 3 -15.67 2.01 7.78
C GLN A 3 -15.29 0.60 7.38
N THR A 4 -14.00 0.35 7.17
CA THR A 4 -13.55 -0.94 6.72
C THR A 4 -13.61 -1.90 7.90
N THR A 5 -14.51 -2.86 7.81
CA THR A 5 -14.50 -4.07 8.64
C THR A 5 -13.44 -5.05 8.14
N ASP A 6 -12.63 -4.64 7.18
CA ASP A 6 -11.67 -5.46 6.45
C ASP A 6 -10.24 -4.87 6.56
N LEU A 7 -9.27 -5.57 6.02
CA LEU A 7 -7.87 -5.16 6.04
C LEU A 7 -7.66 -3.77 5.41
N THR A 8 -6.84 -2.98 6.07
CA THR A 8 -6.29 -1.74 5.53
C THR A 8 -4.78 -1.91 5.40
N ALA A 9 -4.18 -1.39 4.34
CA ALA A 9 -2.75 -1.50 4.09
C ALA A 9 -2.14 -0.14 3.72
N ALA A 10 -0.89 0.06 4.13
CA ALA A 10 -0.01 1.09 3.63
C ALA A 10 1.33 0.48 3.20
N THR A 11 1.91 1.01 2.13
CA THR A 11 3.22 0.61 1.64
C THR A 11 4.14 1.81 1.50
N VAL A 12 5.41 1.62 1.81
CA VAL A 12 6.48 2.58 1.57
C VAL A 12 7.42 1.97 0.53
N VAL A 13 7.76 2.74 -0.48
CA VAL A 13 8.72 2.37 -1.52
C VAL A 13 9.92 3.30 -1.43
N ILE A 14 11.10 2.74 -1.19
CA ILE A 14 12.38 3.46 -1.17
C ILE A 14 13.20 3.01 -2.37
N GLU A 15 13.61 3.94 -3.20
CA GLU A 15 14.52 3.68 -4.33
C GLU A 15 15.95 4.00 -3.93
N LYS A 16 16.85 3.03 -4.14
CA LYS A 16 18.28 3.20 -3.92
C LYS A 16 19.09 2.41 -4.93
N GLY A 17 19.87 3.10 -5.75
CA GLY A 17 20.76 2.46 -6.73
C GLY A 17 20.03 1.66 -7.82
N GLY A 18 18.79 2.01 -8.15
CA GLY A 18 17.95 1.29 -9.12
C GLY A 18 17.22 0.08 -8.55
N GLU A 19 17.38 -0.17 -7.26
CA GLU A 19 16.66 -1.20 -6.49
C GLU A 19 15.55 -0.56 -5.66
N LEU A 20 14.45 -1.27 -5.46
CA LEU A 20 13.26 -0.81 -4.75
C LEU A 20 13.04 -1.64 -3.49
N TYR A 21 13.03 -0.97 -2.37
CA TYR A 21 12.78 -1.58 -1.06
C TYR A 21 11.36 -1.24 -0.62
N VAL A 22 10.56 -2.27 -0.38
CA VAL A 22 9.13 -2.14 -0.06
C VAL A 22 8.89 -2.57 1.38
N PHE A 23 8.30 -1.67 2.15
CA PHE A 23 7.82 -1.92 3.50
C PHE A 23 6.30 -1.80 3.50
N ALA A 24 5.63 -2.71 4.18
CA ALA A 24 4.18 -2.68 4.29
C ALA A 24 3.74 -2.87 5.73
N LYS A 25 2.71 -2.16 6.12
CA LYS A 25 1.98 -2.30 7.37
C LYS A 25 0.51 -2.53 7.07
N PHE A 26 -0.10 -3.38 7.89
CA PHE A 26 -1.50 -3.73 7.76
C PHE A 26 -2.23 -3.46 9.08
N TRP A 27 -3.52 -3.14 8.99
CA TRP A 27 -4.41 -2.95 10.13
C TRP A 27 -5.69 -3.75 9.91
N LEU A 28 -6.18 -4.33 11.01
CA LEU A 28 -7.43 -5.07 11.05
C LEU A 28 -8.16 -4.72 12.34
N PRO A 29 -9.51 -4.58 12.33
CA PRO A 29 -10.26 -4.34 13.55
C PRO A 29 -9.97 -5.40 14.61
N ALA A 30 -9.68 -4.98 15.84
CA ALA A 30 -9.23 -5.87 16.92
C ALA A 30 -10.20 -7.02 17.18
N GLU A 31 -11.50 -6.74 17.17
CA GLU A 31 -12.55 -7.76 17.42
C GLU A 31 -12.76 -8.72 16.23
N LYS A 32 -12.17 -8.44 15.06
CA LYS A 32 -12.34 -9.24 13.84
C LYS A 32 -11.19 -10.20 13.55
N ILE A 33 -10.10 -10.16 14.31
CA ILE A 33 -8.86 -10.90 14.01
C ILE A 33 -9.10 -12.41 13.95
N ASP A 34 -9.79 -12.98 14.94
CA ASP A 34 -10.03 -14.44 15.00
C ASP A 34 -10.99 -14.89 13.89
N GLU A 35 -12.06 -14.14 13.66
CA GLU A 35 -13.02 -14.38 12.58
C GLU A 35 -12.32 -14.31 11.20
N ALA A 36 -11.52 -13.27 10.98
CA ALA A 36 -10.76 -13.09 9.75
C ALA A 36 -9.71 -14.19 9.56
N SER A 37 -9.01 -14.60 10.63
CA SER A 37 -8.05 -15.70 10.56
C SER A 37 -8.70 -17.00 10.08
N GLN A 38 -9.89 -17.30 10.57
CA GLN A 38 -10.65 -18.49 10.16
C GLN A 38 -11.19 -18.36 8.73
N ARG A 39 -11.78 -17.21 8.39
CA ARG A 39 -12.35 -16.93 7.07
C ARG A 39 -11.31 -17.01 5.97
N ASP A 40 -10.15 -16.39 6.20
CA ASP A 40 -9.11 -16.22 5.19
C ASP A 40 -8.09 -17.37 5.20
N GLY A 41 -8.10 -18.21 6.25
CA GLY A 41 -7.13 -19.28 6.44
C GLY A 41 -5.70 -18.77 6.70
N LEU A 42 -5.58 -17.55 7.26
CA LEU A 42 -4.29 -16.89 7.48
C LEU A 42 -4.00 -16.73 8.99
N PRO A 43 -2.75 -16.93 9.42
CA PRO A 43 -2.38 -16.85 10.84
C PRO A 43 -2.14 -15.39 11.26
N TYR A 44 -3.18 -14.55 11.31
CA TYR A 44 -3.06 -13.13 11.61
C TYR A 44 -2.36 -12.85 12.94
N ASN A 45 -2.53 -13.70 13.95
CA ASN A 45 -1.83 -13.57 15.23
C ASN A 45 -0.29 -13.67 15.07
N ILE A 46 0.21 -14.47 14.12
CA ILE A 46 1.65 -14.55 13.82
C ILE A 46 2.10 -13.25 13.14
N TYR A 47 1.33 -12.69 12.23
CA TYR A 47 1.66 -11.43 11.58
C TYR A 47 1.65 -10.24 12.56
N ILE A 48 0.78 -10.27 13.58
CA ILE A 48 0.80 -9.30 14.69
C ILE A 48 2.10 -9.43 15.49
N GLN A 49 2.48 -10.65 15.90
CA GLN A 49 3.73 -10.89 16.65
C GLN A 49 4.97 -10.44 15.87
N ARG A 50 4.95 -10.57 14.54
CA ARG A 50 6.04 -10.12 13.65
C ARG A 50 5.98 -8.64 13.31
N GLY A 51 4.96 -7.90 13.76
CA GLY A 51 4.82 -6.47 13.54
C GLY A 51 4.33 -6.07 12.14
N PHE A 52 3.89 -7.02 11.30
CA PHE A 52 3.37 -6.73 9.96
C PHE A 52 1.91 -6.28 9.98
N LEU A 53 1.13 -6.80 10.93
CA LEU A 53 -0.26 -6.45 11.16
C LEU A 53 -0.40 -5.83 12.55
N GLU A 54 -1.29 -4.84 12.67
CA GLU A 54 -1.64 -4.20 13.93
C GLU A 54 -3.15 -4.25 14.15
N PRO A 55 -3.61 -4.72 15.33
CA PRO A 55 -5.00 -4.55 15.74
C PRO A 55 -5.32 -3.06 15.85
N SER A 56 -6.43 -2.60 15.26
CA SER A 56 -6.76 -1.19 15.23
C SER A 56 -8.25 -0.98 15.45
N GLY A 57 -8.61 -0.08 16.36
CA GLY A 57 -9.99 0.14 16.78
C GLY A 57 -10.65 -1.13 17.29
N ASP A 58 -11.96 -1.11 17.44
CA ASP A 58 -12.74 -2.29 17.86
C ASP A 58 -13.32 -3.03 16.63
N ASN A 59 -14.43 -2.52 16.09
CA ASN A 59 -15.14 -3.10 14.93
C ASN A 59 -14.72 -2.53 13.57
N PHE A 60 -13.99 -1.42 13.58
CA PHE A 60 -13.50 -0.72 12.39
C PHE A 60 -12.08 -0.27 12.62
N VAL A 61 -11.29 -0.22 11.54
CA VAL A 61 -9.93 0.34 11.60
C VAL A 61 -9.99 1.82 12.00
N ASP A 62 -9.24 2.17 13.03
CA ASP A 62 -9.01 3.56 13.41
C ASP A 62 -7.88 4.15 12.53
N TYR A 63 -8.22 5.04 11.63
CA TYR A 63 -7.24 5.68 10.75
C TYR A 63 -6.19 6.53 11.49
N HIS A 64 -6.43 6.83 12.77
CA HIS A 64 -5.41 7.48 13.60
C HIS A 64 -4.19 6.57 13.84
N ASP A 65 -4.37 5.25 13.87
CA ASP A 65 -3.25 4.31 13.95
C ASP A 65 -2.42 4.31 12.66
N CYS A 66 -3.09 4.42 11.49
CA CYS A 66 -2.41 4.60 10.22
C CYS A 66 -1.63 5.93 10.18
N TYR A 67 -2.24 7.01 10.67
CA TYR A 67 -1.60 8.32 10.78
C TYR A 67 -0.35 8.25 11.65
N LYS A 68 -0.44 7.67 12.85
CA LYS A 68 0.70 7.49 13.76
C LYS A 68 1.83 6.70 13.10
N TRP A 69 1.51 5.63 12.40
CA TRP A 69 2.55 4.85 11.74
C TRP A 69 3.30 5.67 10.70
N ILE A 70 2.59 6.47 9.88
CA ILE A 70 3.21 7.33 8.86
C ILE A 70 4.04 8.44 9.51
N THR A 71 3.54 9.09 10.57
CA THR A 71 4.31 10.13 11.26
C THR A 71 5.52 9.57 11.99
N ASN A 72 5.43 8.37 12.56
CA ASN A 72 6.57 7.69 13.18
C ASN A 72 7.67 7.34 12.16
N LEU A 73 7.34 7.05 10.90
CA LEU A 73 8.35 6.90 9.84
C LEU A 73 9.19 8.17 9.70
N ILE A 74 8.57 9.34 9.83
CA ILE A 74 9.23 10.63 9.72
C ILE A 74 10.00 10.96 10.99
N GLU A 75 9.36 10.86 12.15
CA GLU A 75 9.87 11.35 13.43
C GLU A 75 10.93 10.42 14.04
N GLU A 76 10.75 9.10 13.91
CA GLU A 76 11.62 8.11 14.56
C GLU A 76 12.63 7.48 13.59
N LEU A 77 12.25 7.29 12.31
CA LEU A 77 13.09 6.63 11.31
C LEU A 77 13.69 7.60 10.30
N GLU A 78 13.36 8.89 10.39
CA GLU A 78 13.83 9.95 9.47
C GLU A 78 13.52 9.64 7.99
N ILE A 79 12.44 8.87 7.74
CA ILE A 79 11.95 8.56 6.41
C ILE A 79 10.91 9.59 6.00
N LEU A 80 11.31 10.58 5.21
CA LEU A 80 10.41 11.62 4.70
C LEU A 80 9.70 11.15 3.42
N PRO A 81 8.36 10.96 3.42
CA PRO A 81 7.62 10.67 2.20
C PRO A 81 7.69 11.84 1.22
N LEU A 82 8.16 11.60 0.03
CA LEU A 82 8.22 12.61 -1.04
C LEU A 82 6.84 12.85 -1.68
N MET A 83 6.03 11.79 -1.76
CA MET A 83 4.65 11.81 -2.21
C MET A 83 3.90 10.62 -1.61
N ILE A 84 2.66 10.82 -1.18
CA ILE A 84 1.75 9.78 -0.69
C ILE A 84 0.62 9.61 -1.69
N GLY A 85 0.55 8.42 -2.31
CA GLY A 85 -0.58 8.01 -3.15
C GLY A 85 -1.67 7.37 -2.29
N TYR A 86 -2.93 7.66 -2.60
CA TYR A 86 -4.06 7.06 -1.89
C TYR A 86 -5.23 6.77 -2.83
N ASP A 87 -5.99 5.71 -2.53
CA ASP A 87 -7.22 5.43 -3.24
C ASP A 87 -8.22 6.58 -3.02
N ARG A 88 -8.66 7.17 -4.12
CA ARG A 88 -9.60 8.31 -4.20
C ARG A 88 -10.83 8.16 -3.31
N TYR A 89 -11.32 6.95 -3.12
CA TYR A 89 -12.57 6.67 -2.40
C TYR A 89 -12.38 6.32 -0.94
N SER A 90 -11.14 6.25 -0.46
CA SER A 90 -10.84 5.85 0.92
C SER A 90 -10.16 6.95 1.74
N ALA A 91 -10.25 6.84 3.05
CA ALA A 91 -9.39 7.53 4.02
C ALA A 91 -9.31 9.07 3.93
N GLN A 92 -10.34 9.78 3.48
CA GLN A 92 -10.32 11.24 3.28
C GLN A 92 -9.87 12.04 4.53
N TYR A 93 -10.27 11.62 5.73
CA TYR A 93 -9.84 12.31 6.95
C TYR A 93 -8.36 12.06 7.28
N LEU A 94 -7.87 10.82 7.08
CA LEU A 94 -6.45 10.51 7.21
C LEU A 94 -5.61 11.41 6.29
N ILE A 95 -6.04 11.56 5.05
CA ILE A 95 -5.33 12.38 4.07
C ILE A 95 -5.31 13.85 4.49
N GLN A 96 -6.44 14.42 4.93
CA GLN A 96 -6.48 15.79 5.44
C GLN A 96 -5.55 16.01 6.64
N ASP A 97 -5.44 15.03 7.55
CA ASP A 97 -4.54 15.11 8.69
C ASP A 97 -3.07 15.03 8.27
N LEU A 98 -2.74 14.17 7.31
CA LEU A 98 -1.40 14.08 6.73
C LEU A 98 -1.00 15.36 5.98
N GLU A 99 -1.93 15.98 5.25
CA GLU A 99 -1.69 17.25 4.57
C GLU A 99 -1.48 18.39 5.58
N ARG A 100 -2.23 18.42 6.69
CA ARG A 100 -2.01 19.37 7.79
C ARG A 100 -0.66 19.17 8.48
N TYR A 101 -0.19 17.93 8.54
CA TYR A 101 1.15 17.59 9.03
C TYR A 101 2.26 18.06 8.07
N GLY A 102 1.92 18.34 6.82
CA GLY A 102 2.85 18.81 5.78
C GLY A 102 3.20 17.77 4.72
N ALA A 103 2.55 16.61 4.73
CA ALA A 103 2.75 15.61 3.69
C ALA A 103 2.15 16.08 2.36
N ARG A 104 2.79 15.68 1.25
CA ARG A 104 2.25 15.83 -0.10
C ARG A 104 1.48 14.59 -0.48
N THR A 105 0.27 14.77 -0.97
CA THR A 105 -0.63 13.67 -1.32
C THR A 105 -1.14 13.80 -2.74
N ASP A 106 -1.51 12.68 -3.36
CA ASP A 106 -2.15 12.64 -4.67
C ASP A 106 -3.13 11.47 -4.74
N ASP A 107 -4.30 11.71 -5.27
CA ASP A 107 -5.33 10.68 -5.38
C ASP A 107 -5.09 9.75 -6.58
N VAL A 108 -5.28 8.46 -6.36
CA VAL A 108 -5.14 7.43 -7.36
C VAL A 108 -6.49 6.79 -7.64
N TYR A 109 -6.85 6.68 -8.92
CA TYR A 109 -8.01 5.93 -9.35
C TYR A 109 -7.64 4.47 -9.63
N GLN A 110 -8.24 3.54 -8.89
CA GLN A 110 -7.99 2.10 -8.98
C GLN A 110 -8.72 1.47 -10.18
N GLY A 111 -8.27 1.76 -11.39
CA GLY A 111 -8.88 1.30 -12.63
C GLY A 111 -7.89 0.83 -13.71
N ASP A 112 -8.34 0.81 -14.95
CA ASP A 112 -7.50 0.43 -16.12
C ASP A 112 -6.43 1.48 -16.47
N ASN A 113 -6.49 2.66 -15.86
CA ASN A 113 -5.44 3.68 -15.92
C ASN A 113 -4.15 3.23 -15.24
N LEU A 114 -4.21 2.29 -14.29
CA LEU A 114 -3.03 1.72 -13.63
C LEU A 114 -2.30 0.68 -14.48
N TRP A 115 -2.76 0.37 -15.71
CA TRP A 115 -2.16 -0.68 -16.52
C TRP A 115 -0.64 -0.52 -16.73
N GLY A 116 -0.19 0.68 -17.07
CA GLY A 116 1.25 0.97 -17.22
C GLY A 116 2.04 0.78 -15.94
N VAL A 117 1.47 1.20 -14.81
CA VAL A 117 2.06 1.00 -13.47
C VAL A 117 2.18 -0.49 -13.13
N LEU A 118 1.12 -1.27 -13.37
CA LEU A 118 1.13 -2.72 -13.09
C LEU A 118 2.16 -3.47 -13.94
N GLN A 119 2.34 -3.07 -15.21
CA GLN A 119 3.38 -3.62 -16.08
C GLN A 119 4.79 -3.28 -15.57
N GLU A 120 5.03 -2.05 -15.12
CA GLU A 120 6.30 -1.64 -14.51
C GLU A 120 6.61 -2.47 -13.27
N VAL A 121 5.65 -2.58 -12.33
CA VAL A 121 5.80 -3.38 -11.11
C VAL A 121 6.12 -4.83 -11.44
N GLU A 122 5.38 -5.44 -12.37
CA GLU A 122 5.62 -6.81 -12.82
C GLU A 122 7.02 -6.98 -13.41
N GLY A 123 7.45 -6.05 -14.26
CA GLY A 123 8.78 -6.05 -14.85
C GLY A 123 9.90 -5.97 -13.80
N LEU A 124 9.79 -5.04 -12.87
CA LEU A 124 10.76 -4.86 -11.79
C LEU A 124 10.80 -6.08 -10.83
N MET A 125 9.66 -6.71 -10.56
CA MET A 125 9.60 -7.95 -9.78
C MET A 125 10.29 -9.10 -10.52
N LYS A 126 10.06 -9.27 -11.83
CA LYS A 126 10.71 -10.28 -12.65
C LYS A 126 12.22 -10.08 -12.75
N ASP A 127 12.66 -8.84 -12.78
CA ASP A 127 14.08 -8.47 -12.79
C ASP A 127 14.76 -8.62 -11.41
N GLY A 128 14.00 -8.99 -10.37
CA GLY A 128 14.48 -9.14 -9.00
C GLY A 128 14.83 -7.82 -8.31
N LYS A 129 14.34 -6.70 -8.82
CA LYS A 129 14.65 -5.34 -8.31
C LYS A 129 13.73 -4.87 -7.19
N VAL A 130 12.70 -5.64 -6.81
CA VAL A 130 11.75 -5.30 -5.75
C VAL A 130 12.01 -6.18 -4.52
N HIS A 131 12.42 -5.56 -3.43
CA HIS A 131 12.79 -6.22 -2.19
C HIS A 131 11.74 -5.97 -1.11
N CYS A 132 10.95 -6.99 -0.78
CA CYS A 132 9.87 -6.92 0.22
C CYS A 132 10.28 -7.52 1.58
N GLY A 133 11.54 -7.89 1.76
CA GLY A 133 12.02 -8.56 2.97
C GLY A 133 11.28 -9.87 3.24
N ASP A 134 11.03 -10.12 4.52
CA ASP A 134 10.35 -11.32 5.02
C ASP A 134 8.88 -11.09 5.39
N ASN A 135 8.25 -10.01 4.86
CA ASN A 135 6.84 -9.74 5.08
C ASN A 135 5.96 -10.73 4.31
N ASP A 136 5.64 -11.86 4.96
CA ASP A 136 4.85 -12.93 4.34
C ASP A 136 3.40 -12.51 4.09
N LEU A 137 2.84 -11.59 4.89
CA LEU A 137 1.49 -11.07 4.64
C LEU A 137 1.44 -10.28 3.33
N LEU A 138 2.45 -9.44 3.05
CA LEU A 138 2.55 -8.74 1.77
C LEU A 138 2.69 -9.71 0.60
N LYS A 139 3.47 -10.77 0.75
CA LYS A 139 3.62 -11.83 -0.27
C LYS A 139 2.29 -12.53 -0.56
N VAL A 140 1.46 -12.79 0.47
CA VAL A 140 0.11 -13.35 0.29
C VAL A 140 -0.75 -12.41 -0.56
N HIS A 141 -0.71 -11.09 -0.31
CA HIS A 141 -1.45 -10.10 -1.10
C HIS A 141 -1.00 -10.06 -2.56
N PHE A 142 0.28 -10.27 -2.85
CA PHE A 142 0.79 -10.39 -4.23
C PHE A 142 0.28 -11.67 -4.91
N LEU A 143 0.32 -12.80 -4.21
CA LEU A 143 -0.17 -14.08 -4.75
C LEU A 143 -1.68 -14.11 -4.97
N ASN A 144 -2.43 -13.30 -4.24
CA ASN A 144 -3.88 -13.14 -4.36
C ASN A 144 -4.30 -12.18 -5.48
N ALA A 145 -3.35 -11.43 -6.04
CA ALA A 145 -3.61 -10.46 -7.09
C ALA A 145 -3.58 -11.10 -8.47
N ALA A 146 -4.47 -10.64 -9.34
CA ALA A 146 -4.52 -11.03 -10.73
C ALA A 146 -4.79 -9.82 -11.63
N ILE A 147 -4.49 -9.94 -12.91
CA ILE A 147 -4.79 -8.93 -13.92
C ILE A 147 -5.96 -9.41 -14.77
N LYS A 148 -7.06 -8.64 -14.76
CA LYS A 148 -8.18 -8.87 -15.68
C LYS A 148 -8.03 -7.98 -16.91
N MET A 149 -7.75 -8.59 -18.05
CA MET A 149 -7.61 -7.90 -19.32
C MET A 149 -8.98 -7.51 -19.90
N SER A 150 -9.10 -6.28 -20.42
CA SER A 150 -10.20 -5.86 -21.29
C SER A 150 -9.79 -6.08 -22.74
N VAL A 151 -10.50 -6.94 -23.45
CA VAL A 151 -10.25 -7.22 -24.88
C VAL A 151 -10.44 -5.95 -25.72
N GLU A 152 -11.47 -5.16 -25.42
CA GLU A 152 -11.80 -3.95 -26.19
C GLU A 152 -10.76 -2.84 -26.02
N ARG A 153 -10.20 -2.69 -24.81
CA ARG A 153 -9.29 -1.58 -24.46
C ARG A 153 -7.82 -1.95 -24.54
N GLY A 154 -7.49 -3.24 -24.63
CA GLY A 154 -6.11 -3.74 -24.57
C GLY A 154 -5.38 -3.39 -23.25
N ARG A 155 -6.15 -3.13 -22.19
CA ARG A 155 -5.63 -2.74 -20.86
C ARG A 155 -6.12 -3.69 -19.79
N GLY A 156 -5.29 -3.93 -18.79
CA GLY A 156 -5.61 -4.72 -17.63
C GLY A 156 -5.93 -3.87 -16.40
N LYS A 157 -6.67 -4.43 -15.49
CA LYS A 157 -6.87 -3.88 -14.15
C LYS A 157 -6.58 -4.91 -13.08
N LEU A 158 -6.11 -4.43 -11.94
CA LEU A 158 -5.88 -5.25 -10.75
C LEU A 158 -7.21 -5.79 -10.22
N VAL A 159 -7.27 -7.10 -9.97
CA VAL A 159 -8.44 -7.77 -9.39
C VAL A 159 -7.98 -8.83 -8.38
N LYS A 160 -8.88 -9.22 -7.49
CA LYS A 160 -8.69 -10.37 -6.61
C LYS A 160 -8.75 -11.67 -7.43
N LEU A 161 -7.84 -12.60 -7.16
CA LEU A 161 -7.84 -13.91 -7.81
C LEU A 161 -9.10 -14.70 -7.45
N ASN A 162 -9.52 -14.60 -6.18
CA ASN A 162 -10.76 -15.15 -5.66
C ASN A 162 -11.53 -14.07 -4.88
N ALA A 163 -12.85 -14.21 -4.77
CA ALA A 163 -13.71 -13.22 -4.11
C ALA A 163 -13.35 -13.01 -2.61
N SER A 164 -12.87 -14.05 -1.93
CA SER A 164 -12.44 -14.02 -0.54
C SER A 164 -10.99 -13.55 -0.34
N SER A 165 -10.23 -13.35 -1.42
CA SER A 165 -8.82 -12.94 -1.33
C SER A 165 -8.68 -11.47 -0.94
N HIS A 166 -7.57 -11.14 -0.28
CA HIS A 166 -7.15 -9.78 0.02
C HIS A 166 -5.98 -9.38 -0.87
N ILE A 167 -6.03 -8.15 -1.43
CA ILE A 167 -4.98 -7.57 -2.28
C ILE A 167 -4.60 -6.15 -1.86
N ASP A 168 -5.00 -5.73 -0.68
CA ASP A 168 -4.85 -4.35 -0.19
C ASP A 168 -3.39 -3.90 -0.21
N GLY A 169 -2.45 -4.78 0.16
CA GLY A 169 -1.01 -4.51 0.07
C GLY A 169 -0.54 -4.31 -1.37
N MET A 170 -1.09 -5.06 -2.34
CA MET A 170 -0.75 -4.87 -3.76
C MET A 170 -1.40 -3.59 -4.31
N ALA A 171 -2.62 -3.27 -3.89
CA ALA A 171 -3.29 -2.02 -4.26
C ALA A 171 -2.52 -0.81 -3.73
N ALA A 172 -2.13 -0.82 -2.45
CA ALA A 172 -1.31 0.24 -1.86
C ALA A 172 0.06 0.38 -2.54
N LEU A 173 0.69 -0.74 -2.95
CA LEU A 173 1.91 -0.69 -3.74
C LEU A 173 1.68 -0.04 -5.11
N ALA A 174 0.59 -0.38 -5.80
CA ALA A 174 0.24 0.23 -7.07
C ALA A 174 -0.01 1.75 -6.94
N ASP A 175 -0.61 2.20 -5.84
CA ASP A 175 -0.79 3.63 -5.55
C ASP A 175 0.55 4.33 -5.36
N ALA A 176 1.49 3.73 -4.61
CA ALA A 176 2.84 4.26 -4.42
C ALA A 176 3.61 4.37 -5.75
N PHE A 177 3.54 3.35 -6.59
CA PHE A 177 4.16 3.38 -7.92
C PHE A 177 3.50 4.38 -8.87
N CYS A 178 2.17 4.54 -8.81
CA CYS A 178 1.45 5.52 -9.60
C CYS A 178 1.93 6.94 -9.32
N VAL A 179 2.02 7.34 -8.05
CA VAL A 179 2.52 8.67 -7.68
C VAL A 179 4.01 8.81 -7.94
N ARG A 180 4.82 7.74 -7.74
CA ARG A 180 6.23 7.73 -8.14
C ARG A 180 6.38 8.03 -9.62
N GLN A 181 5.68 7.34 -10.50
CA GLN A 181 5.75 7.52 -11.94
C GLN A 181 5.29 8.93 -12.38
N LYS A 182 4.19 9.41 -11.80
CA LYS A 182 3.62 10.73 -12.11
C LYS A 182 4.52 11.90 -11.70
N TRP A 183 5.19 11.79 -10.55
CA TRP A 183 5.95 12.87 -9.94
C TRP A 183 7.47 12.67 -9.98
N TYR A 184 7.95 11.66 -10.71
CA TYR A 184 9.36 11.25 -10.72
C TYR A 184 10.33 12.37 -11.04
N ASP A 185 10.07 13.10 -12.11
CA ASP A 185 10.98 14.18 -12.56
C ASP A 185 11.02 15.34 -11.57
N GLU A 186 9.85 15.79 -11.08
CA GLU A 186 9.74 16.87 -10.10
C GLU A 186 10.44 16.51 -8.76
N ILE A 187 10.23 15.28 -8.28
CA ILE A 187 10.87 14.78 -7.07
C ILE A 187 12.39 14.70 -7.27
N GLY A 188 12.84 14.16 -8.40
CA GLY A 188 14.26 14.04 -8.75
C GLY A 188 14.97 15.39 -8.87
N GLU A 189 14.31 16.41 -9.37
CA GLU A 189 14.84 17.79 -9.42
C GLU A 189 15.01 18.38 -8.03
N ARG A 190 14.04 18.18 -7.13
CA ARG A 190 14.13 18.66 -5.74
C ARG A 190 15.30 18.03 -4.99
N LEU A 191 15.44 16.71 -5.06
CA LEU A 191 16.54 16.00 -4.39
C LEU A 191 17.91 16.44 -4.87
N ARG A 192 18.04 16.85 -6.16
CA ARG A 192 19.29 17.40 -6.69
C ARG A 192 19.57 18.84 -6.23
N ASN A 193 18.54 19.62 -5.95
CA ASN A 193 18.68 21.00 -5.54
C ASN A 193 18.90 21.17 -4.03
N GLU A 194 18.60 20.14 -3.23
CA GLU A 194 18.76 20.13 -1.77
C GLU A 194 20.06 19.42 -1.33
N SER A 195 20.79 18.80 -2.25
CA SER A 195 22.09 18.13 -2.03
C SER A 195 23.27 19.04 -2.43
#